data_a04cf9ed7a18ba5757ac0eccfa04029d
#
_entry.id   a04cf9ed7a18ba5757ac0eccfa04029d
#
_cell.length_a   1.000
_cell.length_b   1.000
_cell.length_c   1.000
_cell.angle_alpha   90.00
_cell.angle_beta   90.00
_cell.angle_gamma   90.00
#
_symmetry.space_group_name_H-M   'P 1'
#
loop_
_entity.id
_entity.type
_entity.pdbx_description
1 polymer ?
#
loop_
_entity_poly.entity_id
_entity_poly.type
_entity_poly.pdbx_seq_one_letter_code
_entity_poly.pdbx_strand_id
1 'polypeptide(L)'
;MEERFYQPPLMVDYRGKGCLMVSYFFFDSNHKRIVILLSLMHNIERMVLMNLIIEGHSITPRPDTSLFTMVQELGLFSGKLSSDPIVAKIAGRVFTLNYVPVRSKDLAPERGSIRKAMAASDGTVELIRYDSPIGRDAYTRTAQFVMFYSLYRLWPRAKAQMACTIGASLYVKVTNCPEFDVEKFKEEVQKTANENFPLHRRRITIQEAMDYYNATAQEDKARLLSYRKKRTLDVYEKDDFCDYFYGEMAPTTGFLRSWDILPAEEGFIFVFPDMNNPDRVSTYKEMPNFFNVYNEGKRWGALMECETIADLNELTESGKIRELIRVNEALHEKRFSAVADMVCERGARVVLLAGPSSSGKTTSANRLATQLRTHGKKPILMSLDDYYIDRDKILPGPDGKVDLEHINTLDTALFSEQLQQLLLGQEVEIPTFNFKKGKREWIGHKMRLEDSSIIIMEGIHALNPQLLPENLDANLIFRIYASPLIPLNMDDHNRINTSFLRLLRRTVRDFESRGSSVENTLDMWPSVRRGEEKWIFPYQENADVIFNTSTLYELAVIKKFIYPLLLKVEPGDECYDQVRSMVKVLNYITEADVEDEIPPTSIVREFIGGNTFYRKD
;
A
#
# COMPACT_ATOMS: atom_id res chain seq x y z
N MET A 1 -14.89 -51.79 31.70
CA MET A 1 -13.79 -52.55 31.10
C MET A 1 -14.38 -53.20 29.85
N GLU A 2 -14.28 -52.58 28.72
CA GLU A 2 -14.68 -53.12 27.41
C GLU A 2 -13.41 -53.33 26.60
N GLU A 3 -13.14 -54.59 26.28
CA GLU A 3 -12.01 -55.01 25.47
C GLU A 3 -12.19 -54.52 24.02
N ARG A 4 -11.28 -53.69 23.55
CA ARG A 4 -11.19 -53.32 22.14
C ARG A 4 -10.44 -54.41 21.38
N PHE A 5 -11.14 -55.16 20.56
CA PHE A 5 -10.53 -56.12 19.63
C PHE A 5 -9.78 -55.37 18.54
N TYR A 6 -8.47 -55.52 18.49
CA TYR A 6 -7.58 -55.07 17.43
C TYR A 6 -7.45 -56.23 16.41
N GLN A 7 -7.95 -56.05 15.19
CA GLN A 7 -7.58 -56.92 14.09
C GLN A 7 -6.52 -56.25 13.22
N PRO A 8 -5.46 -56.97 12.81
CA PRO A 8 -4.43 -56.39 11.95
C PRO A 8 -4.97 -56.09 10.52
N PRO A 9 -4.37 -55.12 9.80
CA PRO A 9 -4.83 -54.74 8.48
C PRO A 9 -4.65 -55.88 7.47
N LEU A 10 -5.70 -56.16 6.69
CA LEU A 10 -5.62 -57.04 5.53
C LEU A 10 -4.87 -56.31 4.40
N MET A 11 -3.67 -56.80 4.07
CA MET A 11 -2.96 -56.40 2.87
C MET A 11 -3.59 -57.10 1.67
N VAL A 12 -4.15 -56.32 0.75
CA VAL A 12 -4.54 -56.82 -0.57
C VAL A 12 -3.51 -56.30 -1.57
N ASP A 13 -2.67 -57.20 -2.10
CA ASP A 13 -1.67 -56.91 -3.14
C ASP A 13 -2.33 -56.90 -4.51
N TYR A 14 -2.45 -55.68 -5.10
CA TYR A 14 -2.84 -55.53 -6.50
C TYR A 14 -1.59 -55.20 -7.33
N ARG A 15 -0.96 -56.23 -7.91
CA ARG A 15 0.10 -56.05 -8.91
C ARG A 15 -0.49 -55.66 -10.25
N GLY A 16 -0.44 -54.36 -10.49
CA GLY A 16 -0.77 -53.80 -11.82
C GLY A 16 -1.07 -52.34 -11.77
N LYS A 17 -0.05 -51.51 -11.88
CA LYS A 17 -0.01 -50.01 -11.83
C LYS A 17 0.26 -49.42 -10.46
N GLY A 18 1.46 -49.63 -9.95
CA GLY A 18 2.22 -48.68 -9.08
C GLY A 18 1.52 -47.93 -7.94
N CYS A 19 0.48 -48.47 -7.31
CA CYS A 19 -0.21 -47.84 -6.21
C CYS A 19 -0.49 -48.80 -5.08
N LEU A 20 0.09 -48.55 -3.91
CA LEU A 20 -0.16 -49.31 -2.69
C LEU A 20 -1.40 -48.72 -1.99
N MET A 21 -2.54 -49.42 -2.01
CA MET A 21 -3.71 -49.07 -1.23
C MET A 21 -3.63 -49.71 0.15
N VAL A 22 -3.50 -48.91 1.21
CA VAL A 22 -3.68 -49.34 2.59
C VAL A 22 -5.06 -48.90 3.04
N SER A 23 -5.98 -49.84 3.20
CA SER A 23 -7.33 -49.59 3.72
C SER A 23 -7.39 -49.96 5.21
N TYR A 24 -7.70 -48.99 6.06
CA TYR A 24 -8.02 -49.26 7.48
C TYR A 24 -9.53 -49.33 7.62
N PHE A 25 -10.03 -50.39 8.24
CA PHE A 25 -11.44 -50.56 8.55
C PHE A 25 -11.67 -50.24 10.02
N PHE A 26 -12.54 -49.33 10.34
CA PHE A 26 -13.09 -49.12 11.67
C PHE A 26 -14.58 -49.46 11.64
N PHE A 27 -15.06 -50.18 12.68
CA PHE A 27 -16.49 -50.44 12.88
C PHE A 27 -16.98 -49.57 14.04
N ASP A 28 -18.11 -48.89 13.85
CA ASP A 28 -18.82 -48.27 14.97
C ASP A 28 -19.71 -49.31 15.70
N SER A 29 -20.29 -48.93 16.85
CA SER A 29 -21.15 -49.77 17.67
C SER A 29 -22.42 -50.27 16.96
N ASN A 30 -22.69 -49.83 15.70
CA ASN A 30 -23.87 -50.20 14.92
C ASN A 30 -23.52 -50.94 13.60
N HIS A 31 -22.32 -51.47 13.48
CA HIS A 31 -21.85 -52.24 12.30
C HIS A 31 -21.88 -51.49 10.97
N LYS A 32 -21.87 -50.14 10.97
CA LYS A 32 -21.74 -49.35 9.76
C LYS A 32 -20.28 -49.09 9.42
N ARG A 33 -19.86 -49.46 8.20
CA ARG A 33 -18.53 -49.17 7.65
C ARG A 33 -18.38 -47.65 7.43
N ILE A 34 -17.46 -47.01 8.15
CA ILE A 34 -17.11 -45.63 7.91
C ILE A 34 -15.86 -45.63 7.02
N VAL A 35 -16.00 -45.22 5.77
CA VAL A 35 -14.89 -45.05 4.81
C VAL A 35 -14.41 -43.58 4.89
N ILE A 36 -13.49 -43.30 5.82
CA ILE A 36 -12.92 -41.92 5.98
C ILE A 36 -11.72 -41.68 5.04
N LEU A 37 -11.21 -42.68 4.34
CA LEU A 37 -9.94 -42.57 3.60
C LEU A 37 -10.01 -42.15 2.13
N LEU A 38 -11.18 -42.17 1.51
CA LEU A 38 -11.31 -41.81 0.08
C LEU A 38 -11.13 -40.31 -0.19
N SER A 39 -11.34 -39.45 0.78
CA SER A 39 -11.23 -38.00 0.59
C SER A 39 -9.78 -37.47 0.58
N LEU A 40 -8.88 -38.11 1.33
CA LEU A 40 -7.47 -37.68 1.39
C LEU A 40 -6.67 -38.13 0.15
N MET A 41 -6.92 -39.35 -0.33
CA MET A 41 -6.26 -39.84 -1.55
C MET A 41 -6.81 -39.15 -2.82
N HIS A 42 -8.10 -38.87 -2.87
CA HIS A 42 -8.71 -38.15 -4.00
C HIS A 42 -8.15 -36.74 -4.18
N ASN A 43 -7.77 -36.08 -3.09
CA ASN A 43 -7.13 -34.76 -3.13
C ASN A 43 -5.64 -34.83 -3.54
N ILE A 44 -4.93 -35.89 -3.19
CA ILE A 44 -3.52 -36.09 -3.60
C ILE A 44 -3.45 -36.48 -5.08
N GLU A 45 -4.33 -37.36 -5.57
CA GLU A 45 -4.39 -37.74 -6.98
C GLU A 45 -4.88 -36.57 -7.88
N ARG A 46 -5.81 -35.74 -7.40
CA ARG A 46 -6.21 -34.52 -8.12
C ARG A 46 -5.07 -33.52 -8.26
N MET A 47 -4.19 -33.36 -7.26
CA MET A 47 -3.02 -32.46 -7.38
C MET A 47 -1.95 -32.96 -8.35
N VAL A 48 -1.81 -34.28 -8.50
CA VAL A 48 -0.83 -34.89 -9.44
C VAL A 48 -1.30 -34.84 -10.89
N LEU A 49 -2.60 -34.62 -11.14
CA LEU A 49 -3.20 -34.61 -12.50
C LEU A 49 -3.74 -33.24 -12.93
N MET A 50 -3.51 -32.17 -12.14
CA MET A 50 -4.02 -30.85 -12.50
C MET A 50 -3.15 -30.23 -13.59
N ASN A 51 -3.70 -30.10 -14.80
CA ASN A 51 -3.08 -29.31 -15.84
C ASN A 51 -3.10 -27.83 -15.45
N LEU A 52 -1.98 -27.15 -15.69
CA LEU A 52 -1.92 -25.70 -15.61
C LEU A 52 -2.22 -25.10 -16.97
N ILE A 53 -3.00 -24.04 -17.01
CA ILE A 53 -3.29 -23.28 -18.22
C ILE A 53 -2.50 -21.97 -18.17
N ILE A 54 -1.45 -21.87 -18.98
CA ILE A 54 -0.56 -20.71 -19.07
C ILE A 54 -0.72 -20.08 -20.45
N GLU A 55 -1.24 -18.85 -20.54
CA GLU A 55 -1.50 -18.15 -21.81
C GLU A 55 -2.22 -19.05 -22.85
N GLY A 56 -3.22 -19.82 -22.40
CA GLY A 56 -4.00 -20.75 -23.23
C GLY A 56 -3.34 -22.11 -23.48
N HIS A 57 -2.09 -22.33 -23.08
CA HIS A 57 -1.40 -23.61 -23.20
C HIS A 57 -1.68 -24.50 -22.00
N SER A 58 -2.24 -25.69 -22.23
CA SER A 58 -2.46 -26.69 -21.18
C SER A 58 -1.19 -27.51 -20.95
N ILE A 59 -0.61 -27.44 -19.74
CA ILE A 59 0.64 -28.10 -19.36
C ILE A 59 0.39 -29.02 -18.18
N THR A 60 0.84 -30.26 -18.28
CA THR A 60 0.93 -31.15 -17.11
C THR A 60 2.26 -30.89 -16.40
N PRO A 61 2.23 -30.32 -15.16
CA PRO A 61 3.46 -29.99 -14.45
C PRO A 61 4.28 -31.25 -14.16
N ARG A 62 5.56 -31.23 -14.52
CA ARG A 62 6.50 -32.27 -14.11
C ARG A 62 6.89 -32.04 -12.64
N PRO A 63 7.17 -33.12 -11.86
CA PRO A 63 7.69 -32.97 -10.50
C PRO A 63 8.92 -32.04 -10.47
N ASP A 64 8.99 -31.18 -9.46
CA ASP A 64 10.10 -30.28 -9.18
C ASP A 64 10.43 -29.27 -10.29
N THR A 65 9.50 -29.06 -11.25
CA THR A 65 9.62 -28.06 -12.29
C THR A 65 8.95 -26.76 -11.84
N SER A 66 9.68 -25.65 -11.91
CA SER A 66 9.15 -24.33 -11.54
C SER A 66 8.27 -23.73 -12.64
N LEU A 67 7.41 -22.78 -12.27
CA LEU A 67 6.68 -21.97 -13.26
C LEU A 67 7.65 -21.24 -14.20
N PHE A 68 8.81 -20.78 -13.71
CA PHE A 68 9.84 -20.13 -14.53
C PHE A 68 10.29 -21.03 -15.68
N THR A 69 10.60 -22.29 -15.38
CA THR A 69 11.01 -23.27 -16.39
C THR A 69 9.88 -23.52 -17.41
N MET A 70 8.63 -23.65 -16.94
CA MET A 70 7.49 -23.86 -17.83
C MET A 70 7.25 -22.67 -18.77
N VAL A 71 7.31 -21.44 -18.24
CA VAL A 71 7.19 -20.19 -19.01
C VAL A 71 8.32 -20.06 -20.03
N GLN A 72 9.54 -20.48 -19.65
CA GLN A 72 10.70 -20.50 -20.54
C GLN A 72 10.55 -21.53 -21.67
N GLU A 73 10.08 -22.74 -21.37
CA GLU A 73 9.81 -23.78 -22.36
C GLU A 73 8.73 -23.37 -23.38
N LEU A 74 7.78 -22.52 -22.96
CA LEU A 74 6.76 -21.92 -23.82
C LEU A 74 7.29 -20.75 -24.67
N GLY A 75 8.55 -20.31 -24.47
CA GLY A 75 9.13 -19.19 -25.19
C GLY A 75 8.51 -17.82 -24.87
N LEU A 76 7.94 -17.66 -23.66
CA LEU A 76 7.22 -16.45 -23.26
C LEU A 76 8.13 -15.35 -22.66
N PHE A 77 9.46 -15.56 -22.64
CA PHE A 77 10.43 -14.52 -22.28
C PHE A 77 11.04 -13.90 -23.55
N SER A 78 10.96 -12.60 -23.65
CA SER A 78 11.47 -11.79 -24.76
C SER A 78 12.78 -11.07 -24.45
N GLY A 79 13.15 -11.00 -23.18
CA GLY A 79 14.26 -10.18 -22.69
C GLY A 79 13.90 -8.72 -22.46
N LYS A 80 12.61 -8.33 -22.58
CA LYS A 80 12.09 -6.97 -22.33
C LYS A 80 11.23 -6.95 -21.08
N LEU A 81 11.40 -5.91 -20.26
CA LEU A 81 10.61 -5.76 -19.02
C LEU A 81 9.12 -5.53 -19.32
N SER A 82 8.80 -4.87 -20.43
CA SER A 82 7.42 -4.61 -20.88
C SER A 82 6.59 -5.87 -21.17
N SER A 83 7.25 -6.98 -21.52
CA SER A 83 6.57 -8.21 -21.95
C SER A 83 6.88 -9.44 -21.10
N ASP A 84 8.01 -9.43 -20.37
CA ASP A 84 8.40 -10.56 -19.54
C ASP A 84 7.55 -10.64 -18.26
N PRO A 85 6.98 -11.83 -17.95
CA PRO A 85 6.27 -12.02 -16.69
C PRO A 85 7.23 -12.01 -15.49
N ILE A 86 6.85 -11.32 -14.41
CA ILE A 86 7.65 -11.17 -13.20
C ILE A 86 7.21 -12.16 -12.12
N VAL A 87 5.90 -12.31 -11.95
CA VAL A 87 5.26 -13.21 -11.00
C VAL A 87 4.03 -13.83 -11.66
N ALA A 88 3.40 -14.81 -11.00
CA ALA A 88 2.18 -15.44 -11.45
C ALA A 88 1.08 -15.38 -10.41
N LYS A 89 -0.19 -15.34 -10.82
CA LYS A 89 -1.36 -15.47 -9.94
C LYS A 89 -2.08 -16.78 -10.27
N ILE A 90 -2.36 -17.58 -9.24
CA ILE A 90 -3.07 -18.86 -9.34
C ILE A 90 -4.09 -18.92 -8.21
N ALA A 91 -5.34 -19.19 -8.49
CA ALA A 91 -6.41 -19.25 -7.50
C ALA A 91 -6.46 -18.00 -6.60
N GLY A 92 -6.35 -16.80 -7.19
CA GLY A 92 -6.34 -15.52 -6.48
C GLY A 92 -5.06 -15.19 -5.71
N ARG A 93 -4.01 -16.04 -5.74
CA ARG A 93 -2.77 -15.89 -4.96
C ARG A 93 -1.56 -15.62 -5.85
N VAL A 94 -0.70 -14.72 -5.39
CA VAL A 94 0.54 -14.35 -6.09
C VAL A 94 1.68 -15.29 -5.68
N PHE A 95 2.44 -15.75 -6.68
CA PHE A 95 3.60 -16.61 -6.54
C PHE A 95 4.78 -16.06 -7.35
N THR A 96 5.99 -16.20 -6.81
CA THR A 96 7.19 -16.05 -7.66
C THR A 96 7.17 -17.09 -8.77
N LEU A 97 7.79 -16.79 -9.92
CA LEU A 97 7.93 -17.81 -10.97
C LEU A 97 8.83 -18.99 -10.57
N ASN A 98 9.63 -18.85 -9.50
CA ASN A 98 10.38 -19.97 -8.91
C ASN A 98 9.48 -20.97 -8.14
N TYR A 99 8.17 -20.71 -8.06
CA TYR A 99 7.23 -21.63 -7.45
C TYR A 99 7.15 -22.97 -8.20
N VAL A 100 7.19 -24.06 -7.43
CA VAL A 100 7.11 -25.44 -7.94
C VAL A 100 5.71 -26.00 -7.59
N PRO A 101 4.81 -26.17 -8.58
CA PRO A 101 3.44 -26.61 -8.34
C PRO A 101 3.34 -28.07 -7.86
N VAL A 102 4.16 -28.96 -8.43
CA VAL A 102 4.22 -30.38 -8.09
C VAL A 102 5.59 -30.69 -7.48
N ARG A 103 5.58 -31.12 -6.23
CA ARG A 103 6.81 -31.37 -5.44
C ARG A 103 7.02 -32.83 -5.16
N SER A 104 8.24 -33.31 -5.36
CA SER A 104 8.68 -34.60 -4.89
C SER A 104 8.72 -34.64 -3.35
N LYS A 105 8.95 -35.84 -2.78
CA LYS A 105 9.08 -36.03 -1.33
C LYS A 105 10.30 -35.31 -0.73
N ASP A 106 11.30 -35.00 -1.55
CA ASP A 106 12.57 -34.40 -1.15
C ASP A 106 12.47 -32.89 -0.93
N LEU A 107 11.41 -32.23 -1.43
CA LEU A 107 11.16 -30.82 -1.22
C LEU A 107 10.29 -30.56 0.02
N ALA A 108 10.58 -29.45 0.70
CA ALA A 108 9.82 -29.03 1.88
C ALA A 108 8.30 -28.95 1.58
N PRO A 109 7.43 -29.43 2.49
CA PRO A 109 6.00 -29.46 2.27
C PRO A 109 5.43 -28.06 2.11
N GLU A 110 4.45 -27.94 1.21
CA GLU A 110 3.74 -26.70 0.96
C GLU A 110 2.81 -26.32 2.13
N ARG A 111 2.54 -25.01 2.29
CA ARG A 111 1.55 -24.55 3.28
C ARG A 111 0.16 -25.11 2.94
N GLY A 112 -0.54 -25.67 3.93
CA GLY A 112 -1.86 -26.28 3.72
C GLY A 112 -2.89 -25.36 3.09
N SER A 113 -2.80 -24.03 3.35
CA SER A 113 -3.67 -23.02 2.69
C SER A 113 -3.38 -22.87 1.20
N ILE A 114 -2.12 -22.99 0.77
CA ILE A 114 -1.75 -22.96 -0.65
C ILE A 114 -2.28 -24.22 -1.33
N ARG A 115 -2.06 -25.39 -0.74
CA ARG A 115 -2.55 -26.66 -1.25
C ARG A 115 -4.07 -26.66 -1.44
N LYS A 116 -4.83 -26.10 -0.48
CA LYS A 116 -6.28 -25.99 -0.58
C LYS A 116 -6.71 -25.07 -1.72
N ALA A 117 -6.07 -23.90 -1.87
CA ALA A 117 -6.38 -22.96 -2.94
C ALA A 117 -6.10 -23.56 -4.32
N MET A 118 -4.94 -24.22 -4.49
CA MET A 118 -4.58 -24.89 -5.74
C MET A 118 -5.59 -26.01 -6.08
N ALA A 119 -6.01 -26.83 -5.12
CA ALA A 119 -6.96 -27.90 -5.33
C ALA A 119 -8.38 -27.40 -5.71
N ALA A 120 -8.73 -26.16 -5.36
CA ALA A 120 -10.00 -25.53 -5.69
C ALA A 120 -9.97 -24.74 -7.00
N SER A 121 -8.79 -24.54 -7.61
CA SER A 121 -8.64 -23.77 -8.85
C SER A 121 -8.88 -24.61 -10.10
N ASP A 122 -9.16 -23.94 -11.21
CA ASP A 122 -9.25 -24.53 -12.55
C ASP A 122 -7.89 -24.78 -13.22
N GLY A 123 -6.79 -24.42 -12.53
CA GLY A 123 -5.43 -24.51 -13.03
C GLY A 123 -4.98 -23.32 -13.85
N THR A 124 -5.79 -22.28 -14.01
CA THR A 124 -5.39 -21.07 -14.74
C THR A 124 -4.28 -20.34 -14.01
N VAL A 125 -3.20 -20.03 -14.75
CA VAL A 125 -2.04 -19.26 -14.32
C VAL A 125 -2.07 -17.93 -15.06
N GLU A 126 -2.38 -16.87 -14.36
CA GLU A 126 -2.29 -15.50 -14.85
C GLU A 126 -0.84 -15.01 -14.71
N LEU A 127 -0.19 -14.71 -15.81
CA LEU A 127 1.18 -14.15 -15.82
C LEU A 127 1.12 -12.64 -15.59
N ILE A 128 1.77 -12.18 -14.53
CA ILE A 128 1.77 -10.79 -14.10
C ILE A 128 3.06 -10.10 -14.55
N ARG A 129 2.89 -8.99 -15.27
CA ARG A 129 3.97 -8.18 -15.84
C ARG A 129 4.15 -6.86 -15.09
N TYR A 130 5.14 -6.06 -15.49
CA TYR A 130 5.48 -4.78 -14.85
C TYR A 130 4.35 -3.72 -14.94
N ASP A 131 3.52 -3.75 -15.96
CA ASP A 131 2.40 -2.82 -16.18
C ASP A 131 1.33 -2.89 -15.07
N SER A 132 1.29 -4.00 -14.31
CA SER A 132 0.38 -4.17 -13.16
C SER A 132 1.00 -3.66 -11.85
N PRO A 133 0.18 -3.21 -10.87
CA PRO A 133 0.68 -2.87 -9.53
C PRO A 133 1.43 -4.01 -8.84
N ILE A 134 0.93 -5.25 -8.98
CA ILE A 134 1.54 -6.45 -8.40
C ILE A 134 2.94 -6.71 -8.99
N GLY A 135 3.06 -6.56 -10.31
CA GLY A 135 4.35 -6.73 -10.99
C GLY A 135 5.36 -5.65 -10.60
N ARG A 136 4.93 -4.39 -10.51
CA ARG A 136 5.78 -3.28 -10.02
C ARG A 136 6.25 -3.50 -8.59
N ASP A 137 5.36 -3.95 -7.71
CA ASP A 137 5.73 -4.27 -6.32
C ASP A 137 6.76 -5.41 -6.24
N ALA A 138 6.61 -6.44 -7.07
CA ALA A 138 7.57 -7.55 -7.14
C ALA A 138 8.92 -7.08 -7.70
N TYR A 139 8.92 -6.27 -8.74
CA TYR A 139 10.13 -5.64 -9.29
C TYR A 139 10.81 -4.73 -8.24
N THR A 140 10.05 -3.89 -7.54
CA THR A 140 10.57 -3.01 -6.49
C THR A 140 11.28 -3.80 -5.40
N ARG A 141 10.69 -4.89 -4.91
CA ARG A 141 11.33 -5.77 -3.92
C ARG A 141 12.60 -6.44 -4.46
N THR A 142 12.60 -6.81 -5.73
CA THR A 142 13.80 -7.34 -6.40
C THR A 142 14.90 -6.29 -6.46
N ALA A 143 14.58 -5.05 -6.82
CA ALA A 143 15.50 -3.93 -6.80
C ALA A 143 16.07 -3.68 -5.39
N GLN A 144 15.21 -3.70 -4.37
CA GLN A 144 15.64 -3.55 -2.97
C GLN A 144 16.62 -4.64 -2.55
N PHE A 145 16.33 -5.90 -2.86
CA PHE A 145 17.26 -6.99 -2.57
C PHE A 145 18.62 -6.77 -3.26
N VAL A 146 18.60 -6.47 -4.55
CA VAL A 146 19.83 -6.24 -5.33
C VAL A 146 20.62 -5.05 -4.78
N MET A 147 19.96 -3.93 -4.45
CA MET A 147 20.61 -2.77 -3.85
C MET A 147 21.26 -3.08 -2.51
N PHE A 148 20.53 -3.72 -1.60
CA PHE A 148 21.03 -4.01 -0.25
C PHE A 148 22.14 -5.06 -0.27
N TYR A 149 22.03 -6.08 -1.12
CA TYR A 149 23.08 -7.06 -1.32
C TYR A 149 24.34 -6.43 -1.95
N SER A 150 24.20 -5.55 -2.94
CA SER A 150 25.32 -4.82 -3.54
C SER A 150 26.01 -3.89 -2.54
N LEU A 151 25.23 -3.19 -1.70
CA LEU A 151 25.77 -2.36 -0.63
C LEU A 151 26.57 -3.20 0.38
N TYR A 152 26.01 -4.34 0.78
CA TYR A 152 26.67 -5.28 1.69
C TYR A 152 28.00 -5.81 1.12
N ARG A 153 28.04 -6.12 -0.18
CA ARG A 153 29.28 -6.59 -0.85
C ARG A 153 30.39 -5.54 -0.82
N LEU A 154 30.05 -4.27 -1.03
CA LEU A 154 31.03 -3.19 -1.06
C LEU A 154 31.39 -2.69 0.33
N TRP A 155 30.39 -2.53 1.19
CA TRP A 155 30.52 -1.93 2.51
C TRP A 155 29.64 -2.67 3.53
N PRO A 156 30.11 -3.80 4.08
CA PRO A 156 29.29 -4.65 4.97
C PRO A 156 28.81 -3.97 6.26
N ARG A 157 29.39 -2.80 6.60
CA ARG A 157 29.00 -2.01 7.78
C ARG A 157 28.08 -0.84 7.46
N ALA A 158 27.88 -0.55 6.17
CA ALA A 158 26.95 0.49 5.75
C ALA A 158 25.52 0.14 6.17
N LYS A 159 24.77 1.15 6.63
CA LYS A 159 23.34 1.01 6.89
C LYS A 159 22.57 1.74 5.81
N ALA A 160 21.62 1.06 5.20
CA ALA A 160 20.69 1.64 4.25
C ALA A 160 19.32 1.80 4.90
N GLN A 161 18.71 2.96 4.79
CA GLN A 161 17.35 3.20 5.24
C GLN A 161 16.48 3.67 4.09
N MET A 162 15.40 2.95 3.87
CA MET A 162 14.36 3.34 2.92
C MET A 162 13.67 4.60 3.42
N ALA A 163 13.87 5.72 2.72
CA ALA A 163 13.32 7.01 3.13
C ALA A 163 11.92 7.26 2.54
N CYS A 164 11.83 7.74 1.32
CA CYS A 164 10.54 8.05 0.70
C CYS A 164 10.51 7.70 -0.80
N THR A 165 9.29 7.60 -1.34
CA THR A 165 9.08 7.49 -2.79
C THR A 165 8.80 8.88 -3.35
N ILE A 166 9.52 9.27 -4.38
CA ILE A 166 9.41 10.58 -5.06
C ILE A 166 9.07 10.28 -6.52
N GLY A 167 7.80 10.43 -6.89
CA GLY A 167 7.34 10.01 -8.22
C GLY A 167 7.63 8.53 -8.49
N ALA A 168 8.30 8.24 -9.61
CA ALA A 168 8.77 6.90 -9.95
C ALA A 168 10.21 6.64 -9.42
N SER A 169 10.54 7.14 -8.23
CA SER A 169 11.88 7.01 -7.66
C SER A 169 11.80 6.74 -6.17
N LEU A 170 12.87 6.16 -5.65
CA LEU A 170 12.99 5.78 -4.25
C LEU A 170 14.25 6.42 -3.67
N TYR A 171 14.09 7.23 -2.64
CA TYR A 171 15.21 7.76 -1.90
C TYR A 171 15.63 6.77 -0.80
N VAL A 172 16.91 6.45 -0.79
CA VAL A 172 17.56 5.58 0.20
C VAL A 172 18.69 6.36 0.87
N LYS A 173 18.60 6.50 2.20
CA LYS A 173 19.70 7.04 2.99
C LYS A 173 20.76 5.97 3.22
N VAL A 174 22.02 6.36 3.14
CA VAL A 174 23.17 5.51 3.49
C VAL A 174 23.90 6.16 4.64
N THR A 175 24.02 5.44 5.73
CA THR A 175 24.71 5.90 6.94
C THR A 175 25.80 4.91 7.33
N ASN A 176 26.66 5.32 8.24
CA ASN A 176 27.77 4.49 8.72
C ASN A 176 28.75 4.06 7.60
N CYS A 177 28.86 4.86 6.53
CA CYS A 177 29.69 4.60 5.36
C CYS A 177 30.25 5.93 4.80
N PRO A 178 31.23 6.56 5.44
CA PRO A 178 31.80 7.83 4.96
C PRO A 178 32.50 7.70 3.58
N GLU A 179 32.88 6.49 3.18
CA GLU A 179 33.45 6.16 1.88
C GLU A 179 32.42 5.83 0.81
N PHE A 180 31.13 6.07 1.05
CA PHE A 180 30.07 5.77 0.08
C PHE A 180 30.28 6.55 -1.22
N ASP A 181 30.36 5.81 -2.33
CA ASP A 181 30.51 6.33 -3.68
C ASP A 181 29.38 5.81 -4.56
N VAL A 182 28.59 6.72 -5.12
CA VAL A 182 27.38 6.40 -5.89
C VAL A 182 27.70 5.68 -7.19
N GLU A 183 28.78 6.09 -7.90
CA GLU A 183 29.13 5.47 -9.18
C GLU A 183 29.63 4.04 -8.97
N LYS A 184 30.51 3.84 -7.98
CA LYS A 184 30.96 2.50 -7.59
C LYS A 184 29.81 1.61 -7.14
N PHE A 185 28.85 2.17 -6.42
CA PHE A 185 27.65 1.47 -6.00
C PHE A 185 26.78 1.06 -7.20
N LYS A 186 26.58 1.98 -8.14
CA LYS A 186 25.81 1.74 -9.37
C LYS A 186 26.44 0.63 -10.23
N GLU A 187 27.77 0.62 -10.36
CA GLU A 187 28.50 -0.45 -11.04
C GLU A 187 28.29 -1.82 -10.37
N GLU A 188 28.31 -1.88 -9.04
CA GLU A 188 28.10 -3.13 -8.31
C GLU A 188 26.64 -3.62 -8.41
N VAL A 189 25.66 -2.71 -8.38
CA VAL A 189 24.25 -3.04 -8.63
C VAL A 189 24.08 -3.63 -10.04
N GLN A 190 24.71 -3.02 -11.05
CA GLN A 190 24.66 -3.53 -12.43
C GLN A 190 25.34 -4.91 -12.54
N LYS A 191 26.46 -5.11 -11.89
CA LYS A 191 27.15 -6.40 -11.83
C LYS A 191 26.28 -7.47 -11.18
N THR A 192 25.67 -7.17 -10.04
CA THR A 192 24.75 -8.07 -9.32
C THR A 192 23.53 -8.44 -10.17
N ALA A 193 22.96 -7.48 -10.91
CA ALA A 193 21.89 -7.74 -11.86
C ALA A 193 22.34 -8.68 -13.00
N ASN A 194 23.53 -8.45 -13.56
CA ASN A 194 24.11 -9.24 -14.65
C ASN A 194 24.51 -10.66 -14.22
N GLU A 195 24.85 -10.90 -12.96
CA GLU A 195 25.09 -12.23 -12.40
C GLU A 195 23.87 -13.13 -12.53
N ASN A 196 22.68 -12.56 -12.62
CA ASN A 196 21.39 -13.22 -12.92
C ASN A 196 21.14 -14.49 -12.09
N PHE A 197 21.48 -14.48 -10.81
CA PHE A 197 21.25 -15.62 -9.94
C PHE A 197 19.80 -15.71 -9.48
N PRO A 198 19.30 -16.94 -9.21
CA PRO A 198 17.92 -17.14 -8.79
C PRO A 198 17.67 -16.62 -7.37
N LEU A 199 16.49 -16.02 -7.17
CA LEU A 199 16.02 -15.53 -5.87
C LEU A 199 15.14 -16.58 -5.20
N HIS A 200 15.73 -17.36 -4.31
CA HIS A 200 15.04 -18.41 -3.57
C HIS A 200 14.72 -17.99 -2.14
N ARG A 201 13.53 -18.36 -1.68
CA ARG A 201 13.14 -18.19 -0.28
C ARG A 201 13.57 -19.39 0.54
N ARG A 202 14.21 -19.12 1.67
CA ARG A 202 14.44 -20.10 2.73
C ARG A 202 13.57 -19.76 3.94
N ARG A 203 13.07 -20.78 4.60
CA ARG A 203 12.32 -20.61 5.85
C ARG A 203 13.25 -20.87 7.02
N ILE A 204 13.36 -19.86 7.90
CA ILE A 204 14.14 -19.91 9.13
C ILE A 204 13.24 -19.69 10.35
N THR A 205 13.73 -20.05 11.52
CA THR A 205 13.07 -19.70 12.78
C THR A 205 13.24 -18.20 13.06
N ILE A 206 12.35 -17.65 13.88
CA ILE A 206 12.50 -16.23 14.33
C ILE A 206 13.80 -16.07 15.12
N GLN A 207 14.19 -17.07 15.92
CA GLN A 207 15.44 -17.00 16.68
C GLN A 207 16.66 -16.90 15.76
N GLU A 208 16.76 -17.78 14.74
CA GLU A 208 17.82 -17.69 13.73
C GLU A 208 17.87 -16.32 13.05
N ALA A 209 16.70 -15.75 12.72
CA ALA A 209 16.63 -14.42 12.11
C ALA A 209 17.12 -13.33 13.07
N MET A 210 16.67 -13.35 14.33
CA MET A 210 17.10 -12.38 15.34
C MET A 210 18.61 -12.47 15.63
N ASP A 211 19.15 -13.69 15.73
CA ASP A 211 20.58 -13.92 15.95
C ASP A 211 21.40 -13.34 14.78
N TYR A 212 20.97 -13.57 13.52
CA TYR A 212 21.59 -13.01 12.34
C TYR A 212 21.56 -11.48 12.34
N TYR A 213 20.38 -10.87 12.56
CA TYR A 213 20.24 -9.40 12.51
C TYR A 213 20.98 -8.71 13.65
N ASN A 214 21.05 -9.28 14.83
CA ASN A 214 21.90 -8.78 15.92
C ASN A 214 23.38 -8.87 15.58
N ALA A 215 23.83 -9.98 14.99
CA ALA A 215 25.23 -10.18 14.58
C ALA A 215 25.66 -9.22 13.44
N THR A 216 24.70 -8.77 12.61
CA THR A 216 24.93 -7.85 11.48
C THR A 216 24.56 -6.39 11.78
N ALA A 217 24.36 -6.03 13.05
CA ALA A 217 24.02 -4.68 13.52
C ALA A 217 22.71 -4.11 12.90
N GLN A 218 21.75 -4.99 12.60
CA GLN A 218 20.39 -4.65 12.16
C GLN A 218 19.39 -4.82 13.31
N GLU A 219 19.65 -4.13 14.41
CA GLU A 219 18.89 -4.27 15.68
C GLU A 219 17.41 -3.89 15.52
N ASP A 220 17.09 -2.95 14.63
CA ASP A 220 15.73 -2.54 14.27
C ASP A 220 14.89 -3.74 13.79
N LYS A 221 15.47 -4.60 12.93
CA LYS A 221 14.83 -5.83 12.46
C LYS A 221 14.66 -6.86 13.59
N ALA A 222 15.69 -7.06 14.41
CA ALA A 222 15.61 -7.99 15.53
C ALA A 222 14.52 -7.57 16.53
N ARG A 223 14.43 -6.26 16.87
CA ARG A 223 13.38 -5.69 17.73
C ARG A 223 11.99 -5.87 17.11
N LEU A 224 11.82 -5.58 15.82
CA LEU A 224 10.54 -5.77 15.13
C LEU A 224 10.11 -7.25 15.15
N LEU A 225 11.03 -8.19 14.94
CA LEU A 225 10.74 -9.62 14.92
C LEU A 225 10.29 -10.16 16.28
N SER A 226 10.65 -9.52 17.41
CA SER A 226 10.16 -9.92 18.74
C SER A 226 8.64 -9.79 18.87
N TYR A 227 7.99 -8.90 18.11
CA TYR A 227 6.53 -8.73 18.06
C TYR A 227 5.82 -9.73 17.14
N ARG A 228 6.58 -10.58 16.44
CA ARG A 228 6.01 -11.51 15.48
C ARG A 228 5.37 -12.73 16.16
N LYS A 229 4.08 -12.94 15.93
CA LYS A 229 3.33 -14.09 16.49
C LYS A 229 3.68 -15.44 15.85
N LYS A 230 4.22 -15.45 14.63
CA LYS A 230 4.60 -16.69 13.92
C LYS A 230 6.03 -17.07 14.25
N ARG A 231 6.30 -18.37 14.45
CA ARG A 231 7.61 -18.90 14.84
C ARG A 231 8.64 -18.95 13.69
N THR A 232 8.23 -18.71 12.46
CA THR A 232 9.10 -18.81 11.28
C THR A 232 8.96 -17.58 10.39
N LEU A 233 10.04 -17.26 9.67
CA LEU A 233 10.17 -16.19 8.69
C LEU A 233 10.66 -16.79 7.36
N ASP A 234 10.13 -16.30 6.25
CA ASP A 234 10.68 -16.58 4.93
C ASP A 234 11.65 -15.47 4.57
N VAL A 235 12.90 -15.82 4.30
CA VAL A 235 13.98 -14.89 3.94
C VAL A 235 14.51 -15.20 2.54
N TYR A 236 15.16 -14.23 1.94
CA TYR A 236 15.99 -14.38 0.74
C TYR A 236 17.44 -14.28 1.16
N GLU A 237 18.27 -15.15 0.62
CA GLU A 237 19.69 -15.22 1.00
C GLU A 237 20.59 -15.36 -0.22
N LYS A 238 21.77 -14.79 -0.14
CA LYS A 238 22.86 -14.96 -1.07
C LYS A 238 24.17 -14.78 -0.33
N ASP A 239 25.07 -15.76 -0.41
CA ASP A 239 26.29 -15.81 0.36
C ASP A 239 25.99 -15.62 1.87
N ASP A 240 26.63 -14.68 2.56
CA ASP A 240 26.37 -14.37 3.97
C ASP A 240 25.26 -13.30 4.16
N PHE A 241 24.68 -12.78 3.08
CA PHE A 241 23.59 -11.81 3.15
C PHE A 241 22.24 -12.49 3.26
N CYS A 242 21.42 -12.02 4.20
CA CYS A 242 20.07 -12.51 4.42
C CYS A 242 19.10 -11.34 4.71
N ASP A 243 17.99 -11.29 3.99
CA ASP A 243 16.96 -10.27 4.23
C ASP A 243 15.54 -10.80 3.98
N TYR A 244 14.51 -10.09 4.49
CA TYR A 244 13.12 -10.47 4.28
C TYR A 244 12.31 -9.31 3.68
N PHE A 245 11.27 -9.67 2.92
CA PHE A 245 10.39 -8.72 2.25
C PHE A 245 8.92 -9.15 2.37
N TYR A 246 8.01 -8.18 2.28
CA TYR A 246 6.57 -8.42 2.44
C TYR A 246 5.87 -8.74 1.11
N GLY A 247 6.35 -9.72 0.38
CA GLY A 247 5.72 -10.17 -0.88
C GLY A 247 6.64 -11.02 -1.74
N GLU A 248 6.19 -11.30 -2.96
CA GLU A 248 6.95 -12.07 -3.94
C GLU A 248 7.95 -11.17 -4.70
N MET A 249 9.02 -11.78 -5.20
CA MET A 249 10.02 -11.13 -6.04
C MET A 249 10.06 -11.78 -7.43
N ALA A 250 10.75 -11.13 -8.36
CA ALA A 250 11.13 -11.71 -9.64
C ALA A 250 11.94 -13.01 -9.44
N PRO A 251 11.99 -13.89 -10.46
CA PRO A 251 12.68 -15.18 -10.32
C PRO A 251 14.20 -15.07 -10.17
N THR A 252 14.81 -14.06 -10.77
CA THR A 252 16.26 -13.84 -10.74
C THR A 252 16.61 -12.36 -10.63
N THR A 253 17.85 -12.04 -10.25
CA THR A 253 18.36 -10.65 -10.22
C THR A 253 18.44 -10.01 -11.60
N GLY A 254 18.54 -10.80 -12.68
CA GLY A 254 18.55 -10.33 -14.07
C GLY A 254 17.25 -9.71 -14.57
N PHE A 255 16.18 -9.76 -13.76
CA PHE A 255 14.94 -9.00 -14.00
C PHE A 255 15.06 -7.52 -13.63
N LEU A 256 16.13 -7.12 -12.95
CA LEU A 256 16.42 -5.71 -12.66
C LEU A 256 16.97 -5.04 -13.93
N ARG A 257 16.06 -4.44 -14.71
CA ARG A 257 16.32 -3.77 -15.98
C ARG A 257 15.71 -2.38 -15.97
N SER A 258 16.21 -1.49 -16.83
CA SER A 258 15.64 -0.13 -17.04
C SER A 258 15.57 0.71 -15.76
N TRP A 259 16.66 0.78 -15.02
CA TRP A 259 16.80 1.55 -13.79
C TRP A 259 17.97 2.51 -13.87
N ASP A 260 18.02 3.47 -12.95
CA ASP A 260 19.16 4.34 -12.75
C ASP A 260 19.38 4.63 -11.24
N ILE A 261 20.57 5.09 -10.89
CA ILE A 261 20.90 5.56 -9.54
C ILE A 261 21.52 6.97 -9.69
N LEU A 262 20.94 7.91 -8.94
CA LEU A 262 21.39 9.30 -8.90
C LEU A 262 21.91 9.63 -7.49
N PRO A 263 22.91 10.54 -7.38
CA PRO A 263 23.39 10.98 -6.07
C PRO A 263 22.32 11.77 -5.31
N ALA A 264 22.33 11.62 -3.98
CA ALA A 264 21.54 12.44 -3.06
C ALA A 264 22.42 12.85 -1.87
N GLU A 265 22.00 13.88 -1.11
CA GLU A 265 22.78 14.46 -0.01
C GLU A 265 23.23 13.43 1.03
N GLU A 266 22.36 12.48 1.40
CA GLU A 266 22.64 11.44 2.40
C GLU A 266 22.44 10.03 1.83
N GLY A 267 22.92 9.75 0.61
CA GLY A 267 22.76 8.44 -0.01
C GLY A 267 22.49 8.52 -1.51
N PHE A 268 21.38 7.91 -1.98
CA PHE A 268 21.07 7.85 -3.40
C PHE A 268 19.58 7.83 -3.70
N ILE A 269 19.24 8.13 -4.95
CA ILE A 269 17.90 8.00 -5.51
C ILE A 269 17.92 6.87 -6.53
N PHE A 270 17.13 5.83 -6.28
CA PHE A 270 16.90 4.77 -7.25
C PHE A 270 15.72 5.14 -8.15
N VAL A 271 15.97 5.25 -9.46
CA VAL A 271 14.95 5.60 -10.46
C VAL A 271 14.42 4.32 -11.10
N PHE A 272 13.11 4.11 -11.00
CA PHE A 272 12.42 2.95 -11.54
C PHE A 272 12.11 3.11 -13.05
N PRO A 273 11.75 2.00 -13.71
CA PRO A 273 11.26 2.03 -15.09
C PRO A 273 10.04 2.94 -15.26
N ASP A 274 9.87 3.52 -16.45
CA ASP A 274 8.69 4.30 -16.81
C ASP A 274 7.45 3.41 -16.87
N MET A 275 6.35 3.87 -16.28
CA MET A 275 5.11 3.07 -16.18
C MET A 275 4.46 2.82 -17.54
N ASN A 276 4.60 3.75 -18.48
CA ASN A 276 4.02 3.64 -19.83
C ASN A 276 4.97 2.95 -20.81
N ASN A 277 6.27 2.94 -20.50
CA ASN A 277 7.29 2.26 -21.29
C ASN A 277 8.35 1.62 -20.38
N PRO A 278 8.07 0.43 -19.82
CA PRO A 278 8.94 -0.22 -18.83
C PRO A 278 10.36 -0.56 -19.33
N ASP A 279 10.58 -0.53 -20.64
CA ASP A 279 11.90 -0.76 -21.22
C ASP A 279 12.78 0.51 -21.20
N ARG A 280 12.28 1.60 -20.62
CA ARG A 280 13.03 2.85 -20.40
C ARG A 280 13.00 3.24 -18.93
N VAL A 281 14.08 3.89 -18.52
CA VAL A 281 14.16 4.52 -17.19
C VAL A 281 13.22 5.73 -17.14
N SER A 282 12.52 5.91 -16.04
CA SER A 282 11.69 7.09 -15.80
C SER A 282 12.56 8.36 -15.68
N THR A 283 11.97 9.51 -15.95
CA THR A 283 12.66 10.78 -15.70
C THR A 283 12.46 11.18 -14.24
N TYR A 284 13.56 11.34 -13.50
CA TYR A 284 13.51 11.88 -12.15
C TYR A 284 13.13 13.36 -12.18
N LYS A 285 12.19 13.72 -11.31
CA LYS A 285 11.81 15.12 -11.06
C LYS A 285 12.02 15.44 -9.59
N GLU A 286 12.75 16.50 -9.32
CA GLU A 286 12.90 17.00 -7.95
C GLU A 286 11.56 17.45 -7.39
N MET A 287 11.34 17.14 -6.11
CA MET A 287 10.16 17.51 -5.35
C MET A 287 10.58 18.13 -4.00
N PRO A 288 11.13 19.34 -4.01
CA PRO A 288 11.72 19.95 -2.82
C PRO A 288 10.70 20.20 -1.71
N ASN A 289 9.47 20.66 -2.05
CA ASN A 289 8.43 20.89 -1.04
C ASN A 289 8.01 19.60 -0.35
N PHE A 290 7.81 18.54 -1.12
CA PHE A 290 7.49 17.21 -0.59
C PHE A 290 8.62 16.70 0.31
N PHE A 291 9.86 16.79 -0.15
CA PHE A 291 11.04 16.31 0.56
C PHE A 291 11.25 17.04 1.90
N ASN A 292 11.09 18.36 1.91
CA ASN A 292 11.19 19.17 3.13
C ASN A 292 10.19 18.73 4.20
N VAL A 293 8.93 18.50 3.80
CA VAL A 293 7.88 18.10 4.74
C VAL A 293 8.08 16.65 5.22
N TYR A 294 8.56 15.77 4.35
CA TYR A 294 8.92 14.41 4.75
C TYR A 294 10.06 14.42 5.78
N ASN A 295 11.13 15.18 5.55
CA ASN A 295 12.27 15.30 6.48
C ASN A 295 11.87 15.96 7.80
N GLU A 296 10.95 16.94 7.77
CA GLU A 296 10.36 17.48 8.99
C GLU A 296 9.67 16.39 9.81
N GLY A 297 8.86 15.54 9.16
CA GLY A 297 8.20 14.42 9.81
C GLY A 297 9.18 13.41 10.41
N LYS A 298 10.26 13.10 9.70
CA LYS A 298 11.34 12.22 10.20
C LYS A 298 12.06 12.81 11.41
N ARG A 299 12.35 14.11 11.38
CA ARG A 299 12.96 14.81 12.53
C ARG A 299 12.08 14.75 13.78
N TRP A 300 10.77 14.90 13.61
CA TRP A 300 9.83 14.75 14.71
C TRP A 300 9.76 13.30 15.22
N GLY A 301 9.81 12.31 14.33
CA GLY A 301 9.92 10.90 14.70
C GLY A 301 11.13 10.64 15.60
N ALA A 302 12.31 11.14 15.19
CA ALA A 302 13.54 11.01 15.96
C ALA A 302 13.47 11.72 17.32
N LEU A 303 12.92 12.95 17.37
CA LEU A 303 12.75 13.71 18.64
C LEU A 303 11.79 13.01 19.61
N MET A 304 10.81 12.29 19.11
CA MET A 304 9.84 11.53 19.90
C MET A 304 10.26 10.08 20.13
N GLU A 305 11.48 9.69 19.73
CA GLU A 305 11.99 8.31 19.81
C GLU A 305 11.01 7.29 19.20
N CYS A 306 10.40 7.66 18.06
CA CYS A 306 9.38 6.87 17.36
C CYS A 306 9.61 6.90 15.85
N GLU A 307 10.61 6.16 15.37
CA GLU A 307 10.98 6.09 13.95
C GLU A 307 10.55 4.80 13.28
N THR A 308 10.36 3.72 14.06
CA THR A 308 9.98 2.39 13.59
C THR A 308 8.73 1.88 14.30
N ILE A 309 8.16 0.79 13.76
CA ILE A 309 7.03 0.10 14.42
C ILE A 309 7.44 -0.49 15.77
N ALA A 310 8.69 -0.92 15.94
CA ALA A 310 9.16 -1.41 17.24
C ALA A 310 9.11 -0.29 18.30
N ASP A 311 9.52 0.93 17.95
CA ASP A 311 9.45 2.08 18.84
C ASP A 311 7.99 2.42 19.22
N LEU A 312 7.10 2.45 18.22
CA LEU A 312 5.66 2.67 18.45
C LEU A 312 5.06 1.63 19.39
N ASN A 313 5.46 0.36 19.25
CA ASN A 313 4.99 -0.72 20.11
C ASN A 313 5.48 -0.52 21.55
N GLU A 314 6.74 -0.19 21.75
CA GLU A 314 7.31 0.09 23.08
C GLU A 314 6.64 1.28 23.78
N LEU A 315 6.36 2.35 23.03
CA LEU A 315 5.58 3.48 23.53
C LEU A 315 4.14 3.10 23.89
N THR A 316 3.55 2.19 23.10
CA THR A 316 2.20 1.70 23.36
C THR A 316 2.15 0.83 24.61
N GLU A 317 3.06 -0.14 24.75
CA GLU A 317 3.13 -1.05 25.88
C GLU A 317 3.51 -0.35 27.20
N SER A 318 4.36 0.68 27.13
CA SER A 318 4.72 1.51 28.30
C SER A 318 3.67 2.57 28.66
N GLY A 319 2.61 2.73 27.86
CA GLY A 319 1.59 3.77 28.04
C GLY A 319 2.03 5.20 27.64
N LYS A 320 3.28 5.38 27.19
CA LYS A 320 3.81 6.68 26.72
C LYS A 320 3.16 7.15 25.41
N ILE A 321 2.43 6.28 24.72
CA ILE A 321 1.66 6.64 23.53
C ILE A 321 0.69 7.81 23.77
N ARG A 322 0.17 7.98 25.01
CA ARG A 322 -0.70 9.12 25.36
C ARG A 322 0.05 10.46 25.26
N GLU A 323 1.30 10.51 25.66
CA GLU A 323 2.15 11.69 25.49
C GLU A 323 2.45 11.94 24.01
N LEU A 324 2.76 10.87 23.25
CA LEU A 324 2.95 10.94 21.81
C LEU A 324 1.72 11.54 21.10
N ILE A 325 0.50 11.15 21.49
CA ILE A 325 -0.75 11.71 20.96
C ILE A 325 -0.82 13.22 21.23
N ARG A 326 -0.63 13.65 22.46
CA ARG A 326 -0.68 15.08 22.85
C ARG A 326 0.29 15.93 22.05
N VAL A 327 1.53 15.46 21.90
CA VAL A 327 2.55 16.19 21.13
C VAL A 327 2.20 16.24 19.65
N ASN A 328 1.76 15.13 19.04
CA ASN A 328 1.37 15.10 17.62
C ASN A 328 0.19 16.03 17.33
N GLU A 329 -0.83 16.04 18.20
CA GLU A 329 -1.98 16.92 18.03
C GLU A 329 -1.61 18.41 18.23
N ALA A 330 -0.74 18.71 19.19
CA ALA A 330 -0.21 20.06 19.37
C ALA A 330 0.62 20.53 18.16
N LEU A 331 1.41 19.65 17.55
CA LEU A 331 2.15 19.93 16.31
C LEU A 331 1.20 20.24 15.15
N HIS A 332 0.13 19.48 14.99
CA HIS A 332 -0.88 19.76 13.98
C HIS A 332 -1.54 21.13 14.19
N GLU A 333 -1.93 21.47 15.44
CA GLU A 333 -2.50 22.80 15.74
C GLU A 333 -1.52 23.92 15.43
N LYS A 334 -0.27 23.80 15.86
CA LYS A 334 0.79 24.77 15.55
C LYS A 334 0.96 24.96 14.04
N ARG A 335 0.86 23.87 13.26
CA ARG A 335 1.01 23.91 11.81
C ARG A 335 -0.19 24.56 11.13
N PHE A 336 -1.43 24.27 11.58
CA PHE A 336 -2.62 24.96 11.07
C PHE A 336 -2.62 26.45 11.37
N SER A 337 -2.16 26.84 12.57
CA SER A 337 -1.98 28.26 12.91
C SER A 337 -1.00 28.94 11.97
N ALA A 338 0.19 28.34 11.76
CA ALA A 338 1.19 28.92 10.84
C ALA A 338 0.67 29.02 9.38
N VAL A 339 -0.11 28.06 8.93
CA VAL A 339 -0.74 28.13 7.59
C VAL A 339 -1.77 29.27 7.54
N ALA A 340 -2.56 29.47 8.59
CA ALA A 340 -3.52 30.58 8.67
C ALA A 340 -2.82 31.95 8.66
N ASP A 341 -1.67 32.07 9.37
CA ASP A 341 -0.82 33.27 9.33
C ASP A 341 -0.39 33.56 7.89
N MET A 342 0.16 32.58 7.17
CA MET A 342 0.61 32.72 5.78
C MET A 342 -0.54 33.11 4.82
N VAL A 343 -1.73 32.53 5.00
CA VAL A 343 -2.93 32.88 4.22
C VAL A 343 -3.32 34.34 4.44
N CYS A 344 -3.31 34.80 5.69
CA CYS A 344 -3.65 36.17 6.06
C CYS A 344 -2.59 37.18 5.60
N GLU A 345 -1.30 36.88 5.75
CA GLU A 345 -0.18 37.72 5.30
C GLU A 345 -0.18 37.92 3.79
N ARG A 346 -0.51 36.90 3.00
CA ARG A 346 -0.69 36.99 1.55
C ARG A 346 -1.91 37.84 1.16
N GLY A 347 -2.89 37.98 2.04
CA GLY A 347 -4.18 38.59 1.71
C GLY A 347 -5.05 37.70 0.81
N ALA A 348 -4.85 36.37 0.86
CA ALA A 348 -5.57 35.44 0.03
C ALA A 348 -7.08 35.44 0.36
N ARG A 349 -7.89 35.36 -0.70
CA ARG A 349 -9.36 35.26 -0.62
C ARG A 349 -9.87 33.84 -0.87
N VAL A 350 -9.03 33.00 -1.49
CA VAL A 350 -9.33 31.61 -1.85
C VAL A 350 -8.20 30.70 -1.38
N VAL A 351 -8.51 29.72 -0.58
CA VAL A 351 -7.62 28.62 -0.22
C VAL A 351 -8.05 27.38 -1.01
N LEU A 352 -7.16 26.82 -1.80
CA LEU A 352 -7.37 25.59 -2.56
C LEU A 352 -6.69 24.44 -1.81
N LEU A 353 -7.47 23.51 -1.28
CA LEU A 353 -6.98 22.38 -0.51
C LEU A 353 -7.15 21.08 -1.29
N ALA A 354 -6.07 20.62 -1.93
CA ALA A 354 -6.05 19.35 -2.63
C ALA A 354 -5.42 18.25 -1.78
N GLY A 355 -5.60 17.03 -2.24
CA GLY A 355 -4.97 15.84 -1.68
C GLY A 355 -5.71 14.58 -2.12
N PRO A 356 -5.04 13.42 -2.09
CA PRO A 356 -5.62 12.17 -2.53
C PRO A 356 -6.75 11.70 -1.60
N SER A 357 -7.48 10.65 -2.02
CA SER A 357 -8.56 10.08 -1.20
C SER A 357 -8.03 9.66 0.18
N SER A 358 -8.83 9.93 1.22
CA SER A 358 -8.50 9.63 2.64
C SER A 358 -7.21 10.28 3.14
N SER A 359 -6.86 11.44 2.59
CA SER A 359 -5.76 12.26 3.10
C SER A 359 -6.13 13.16 4.28
N GLY A 360 -7.39 13.23 4.68
CA GLY A 360 -7.85 14.10 5.77
C GLY A 360 -8.12 15.55 5.36
N LYS A 361 -8.43 15.80 4.07
CA LYS A 361 -8.73 17.14 3.52
C LYS A 361 -9.85 17.85 4.27
N THR A 362 -10.97 17.18 4.43
CA THR A 362 -12.18 17.81 5.00
C THR A 362 -11.97 18.23 6.44
N THR A 363 -11.33 17.38 7.27
CA THR A 363 -10.96 17.76 8.64
C THR A 363 -9.92 18.87 8.65
N SER A 364 -8.94 18.84 7.74
CA SER A 364 -7.92 19.90 7.61
C SER A 364 -8.56 21.23 7.22
N ALA A 365 -9.53 21.26 6.31
CA ALA A 365 -10.28 22.46 5.93
C ALA A 365 -11.00 23.08 7.15
N ASN A 366 -11.66 22.26 7.96
CA ASN A 366 -12.35 22.70 9.17
C ASN A 366 -11.40 23.24 10.25
N ARG A 367 -10.24 22.56 10.47
CA ARG A 367 -9.21 23.03 11.40
C ARG A 367 -8.62 24.36 10.95
N LEU A 368 -8.29 24.50 9.66
CA LEU A 368 -7.81 25.75 9.09
C LEU A 368 -8.86 26.86 9.21
N ALA A 369 -10.13 26.55 8.94
CA ALA A 369 -11.23 27.51 9.13
C ALA A 369 -11.30 28.01 10.59
N THR A 370 -11.06 27.12 11.55
CA THR A 370 -11.02 27.51 12.98
C THR A 370 -9.88 28.49 13.23
N GLN A 371 -8.68 28.24 12.69
CA GLN A 371 -7.53 29.14 12.84
C GLN A 371 -7.77 30.51 12.14
N LEU A 372 -8.32 30.52 10.94
CA LEU A 372 -8.67 31.77 10.26
C LEU A 372 -9.68 32.63 11.04
N ARG A 373 -10.61 32.01 11.77
CA ARG A 373 -11.53 32.75 12.66
C ARG A 373 -10.79 33.48 13.79
N THR A 374 -9.68 32.94 14.30
CA THR A 374 -8.85 33.63 15.31
C THR A 374 -8.19 34.90 14.76
N HIS A 375 -8.01 35.00 13.44
CA HIS A 375 -7.58 36.21 12.71
C HIS A 375 -8.73 37.15 12.34
N GLY A 376 -9.95 36.91 12.84
CA GLY A 376 -11.13 37.75 12.54
C GLY A 376 -11.67 37.53 11.12
N LYS A 377 -11.23 36.48 10.41
CA LYS A 377 -11.74 36.13 9.09
C LYS A 377 -13.05 35.34 9.18
N LYS A 378 -13.83 35.37 8.09
CA LYS A 378 -15.06 34.57 7.92
C LYS A 378 -14.80 33.47 6.89
N PRO A 379 -14.24 32.29 7.28
CA PRO A 379 -14.00 31.21 6.36
C PRO A 379 -15.31 30.56 5.91
N ILE A 380 -15.42 30.29 4.61
CA ILE A 380 -16.53 29.59 3.96
C ILE A 380 -15.97 28.31 3.37
N LEU A 381 -16.49 27.19 3.86
CA LEU A 381 -16.08 25.85 3.38
C LEU A 381 -16.92 25.48 2.15
N MET A 382 -16.25 25.09 1.08
CA MET A 382 -16.87 24.60 -0.16
C MET A 382 -16.18 23.32 -0.62
N SER A 383 -16.96 22.39 -1.15
CA SER A 383 -16.42 21.16 -1.75
C SER A 383 -16.49 21.19 -3.27
N LEU A 384 -15.39 20.79 -3.93
CA LEU A 384 -15.42 20.55 -5.38
C LEU A 384 -16.35 19.40 -5.76
N ASP A 385 -16.62 18.50 -4.84
CA ASP A 385 -17.52 17.39 -5.07
C ASP A 385 -18.96 17.85 -5.39
N ASP A 386 -19.36 19.06 -4.95
CA ASP A 386 -20.66 19.65 -5.27
C ASP A 386 -20.78 20.06 -6.75
N TYR A 387 -19.66 20.18 -7.45
CA TYR A 387 -19.61 20.54 -8.87
C TYR A 387 -19.52 19.34 -9.81
N TYR A 388 -19.66 18.11 -9.32
CA TYR A 388 -19.74 16.95 -10.21
C TYR A 388 -20.92 17.06 -11.18
N ILE A 389 -20.70 16.64 -12.43
CA ILE A 389 -21.78 16.43 -13.40
C ILE A 389 -22.57 15.18 -13.07
N ASP A 390 -23.80 15.09 -13.54
CA ASP A 390 -24.63 13.88 -13.35
C ASP A 390 -23.90 12.64 -13.86
N ARG A 391 -23.94 11.55 -13.09
CA ARG A 391 -23.21 10.31 -13.44
C ARG A 391 -23.62 9.70 -14.78
N ASP A 392 -24.88 9.88 -15.18
CA ASP A 392 -25.41 9.42 -16.47
C ASP A 392 -24.87 10.22 -17.68
N LYS A 393 -24.23 11.36 -17.44
CA LYS A 393 -23.59 12.21 -18.46
C LYS A 393 -22.10 11.95 -18.62
N ILE A 394 -21.48 11.14 -17.72
CA ILE A 394 -20.05 10.85 -17.78
C ILE A 394 -19.83 9.79 -18.87
N LEU A 395 -19.04 10.12 -19.88
CA LEU A 395 -18.71 9.21 -20.97
C LEU A 395 -17.66 8.18 -20.52
N PRO A 396 -17.86 6.90 -20.88
CA PRO A 396 -16.84 5.86 -20.62
C PRO A 396 -15.54 6.15 -21.39
N GLY A 397 -14.41 5.79 -20.80
CA GLY A 397 -13.12 5.83 -21.45
C GLY A 397 -12.98 4.81 -22.60
N PRO A 398 -11.82 4.77 -23.29
CA PRO A 398 -11.57 3.83 -24.38
C PRO A 398 -11.66 2.35 -23.97
N ASP A 399 -11.52 2.06 -22.67
CA ASP A 399 -11.66 0.74 -22.06
C ASP A 399 -13.12 0.37 -21.70
N GLY A 400 -14.06 1.25 -22.03
CA GLY A 400 -15.50 1.08 -21.71
C GLY A 400 -15.84 1.33 -20.24
N LYS A 401 -14.87 1.75 -19.40
CA LYS A 401 -15.07 2.04 -17.98
C LYS A 401 -15.18 3.55 -17.73
N VAL A 402 -15.99 3.91 -16.75
CA VAL A 402 -16.14 5.31 -16.31
C VAL A 402 -14.99 5.64 -15.36
N ASP A 403 -14.18 6.66 -15.70
CA ASP A 403 -13.16 7.21 -14.80
C ASP A 403 -13.77 8.34 -13.97
N LEU A 404 -14.18 8.00 -12.74
CA LEU A 404 -14.78 8.96 -11.80
C LEU A 404 -13.77 9.95 -11.21
N GLU A 405 -12.48 9.70 -11.36
CA GLU A 405 -11.41 10.57 -10.88
C GLU A 405 -10.94 11.58 -11.97
N HIS A 406 -11.51 11.54 -13.17
CA HIS A 406 -11.14 12.43 -14.27
C HIS A 406 -11.65 13.86 -14.02
N ILE A 407 -10.84 14.88 -14.34
CA ILE A 407 -11.22 16.30 -14.16
C ILE A 407 -12.53 16.66 -14.88
N ASN A 408 -12.83 16.05 -16.03
CA ASN A 408 -14.05 16.29 -16.80
C ASN A 408 -15.32 15.75 -16.11
N THR A 409 -15.21 15.07 -14.96
CA THR A 409 -16.36 14.74 -14.11
C THR A 409 -16.84 15.95 -13.32
N LEU A 410 -16.05 17.02 -13.25
CA LEU A 410 -16.41 18.31 -12.68
C LEU A 410 -16.88 19.29 -13.76
N ASP A 411 -17.85 20.08 -13.43
CA ASP A 411 -18.27 21.25 -14.20
C ASP A 411 -17.34 22.43 -13.91
N THR A 412 -16.14 22.38 -14.49
CA THR A 412 -15.10 23.39 -14.26
C THR A 412 -15.51 24.77 -14.77
N ALA A 413 -16.35 24.83 -15.80
CA ALA A 413 -16.88 26.09 -16.34
C ALA A 413 -17.80 26.79 -15.33
N LEU A 414 -18.79 26.06 -14.79
CA LEU A 414 -19.69 26.57 -13.75
C LEU A 414 -18.90 27.00 -12.51
N PHE A 415 -17.95 26.16 -12.05
CA PHE A 415 -17.10 26.49 -10.91
C PHE A 415 -16.33 27.80 -11.15
N SER A 416 -15.67 27.92 -12.30
CA SER A 416 -14.89 29.11 -12.67
C SER A 416 -15.74 30.38 -12.71
N GLU A 417 -16.93 30.31 -13.30
CA GLU A 417 -17.89 31.44 -13.37
C GLU A 417 -18.34 31.86 -11.97
N GLN A 418 -18.77 30.89 -11.14
CA GLN A 418 -19.25 31.19 -9.80
C GLN A 418 -18.16 31.72 -8.88
N LEU A 419 -16.93 31.20 -8.98
CA LEU A 419 -15.79 31.72 -8.24
C LEU A 419 -15.51 33.18 -8.58
N GLN A 420 -15.56 33.57 -9.88
CA GLN A 420 -15.39 34.95 -10.29
C GLN A 420 -16.50 35.87 -9.77
N GLN A 421 -17.76 35.43 -9.86
CA GLN A 421 -18.93 36.18 -9.34
C GLN A 421 -18.81 36.38 -7.82
N LEU A 422 -18.42 35.35 -7.07
CA LEU A 422 -18.19 35.43 -5.63
C LEU A 422 -17.08 36.44 -5.29
N LEU A 423 -15.96 36.41 -6.00
CA LEU A 423 -14.84 37.35 -5.76
C LEU A 423 -15.21 38.80 -6.08
N LEU A 424 -16.17 39.02 -6.99
CA LEU A 424 -16.77 40.32 -7.28
C LEU A 424 -17.85 40.71 -6.24
N GLY A 425 -18.10 39.90 -5.20
CA GLY A 425 -19.11 40.18 -4.18
C GLY A 425 -20.56 39.96 -4.65
N GLN A 426 -20.76 39.24 -5.73
CA GLN A 426 -22.09 38.87 -6.22
C GLN A 426 -22.64 37.68 -5.44
N GLU A 427 -23.99 37.60 -5.36
CA GLU A 427 -24.65 36.44 -4.79
C GLU A 427 -24.79 35.36 -5.86
N VAL A 428 -24.38 34.12 -5.52
CA VAL A 428 -24.52 32.95 -6.39
C VAL A 428 -25.22 31.81 -5.65
N GLU A 429 -25.96 30.98 -6.37
CA GLU A 429 -26.51 29.73 -5.85
C GLU A 429 -25.50 28.61 -6.09
N ILE A 430 -25.02 27.96 -5.00
CA ILE A 430 -24.05 26.89 -5.05
C ILE A 430 -24.79 25.54 -5.25
N PRO A 431 -24.35 24.70 -6.18
CA PRO A 431 -24.94 23.38 -6.36
C PRO A 431 -24.63 22.47 -5.16
N THR A 432 -25.33 21.35 -5.09
CA THR A 432 -25.07 20.26 -4.15
C THR A 432 -25.12 18.94 -4.90
N PHE A 433 -24.12 18.07 -4.71
CA PHE A 433 -24.10 16.76 -5.37
C PHE A 433 -24.65 15.67 -4.47
N ASN A 434 -25.73 15.05 -4.93
CA ASN A 434 -26.36 13.92 -4.23
C ASN A 434 -25.68 12.60 -4.65
N PHE A 435 -24.74 12.12 -3.85
CA PHE A 435 -23.98 10.89 -4.11
C PHE A 435 -24.85 9.63 -4.24
N LYS A 436 -25.98 9.55 -3.52
CA LYS A 436 -26.89 8.39 -3.60
C LYS A 436 -27.61 8.35 -4.94
N LYS A 437 -28.08 9.51 -5.43
CA LYS A 437 -28.76 9.64 -6.72
C LYS A 437 -27.77 9.76 -7.89
N GLY A 438 -26.52 10.14 -7.64
CA GLY A 438 -25.51 10.44 -8.65
C GLY A 438 -25.84 11.68 -9.48
N LYS A 439 -26.50 12.68 -8.88
CA LYS A 439 -27.01 13.88 -9.58
C LYS A 439 -26.71 15.16 -8.80
N ARG A 440 -26.48 16.23 -9.56
CA ARG A 440 -26.39 17.58 -9.03
C ARG A 440 -27.79 18.14 -8.78
N GLU A 441 -27.99 18.78 -7.64
CA GLU A 441 -29.25 19.36 -7.20
C GLU A 441 -29.04 20.83 -6.86
N TRP A 442 -30.05 21.65 -7.12
CA TRP A 442 -30.12 23.06 -6.74
C TRP A 442 -31.12 23.20 -5.62
N ILE A 443 -30.65 23.43 -4.40
CA ILE A 443 -31.47 23.43 -3.18
C ILE A 443 -31.66 24.84 -2.60
N GLY A 444 -31.33 25.88 -3.37
CA GLY A 444 -31.46 27.28 -2.94
C GLY A 444 -30.32 27.74 -2.01
N HIS A 445 -29.18 27.06 -2.00
CA HIS A 445 -28.02 27.44 -1.19
C HIS A 445 -27.32 28.65 -1.80
N LYS A 446 -27.71 29.84 -1.40
CA LYS A 446 -27.14 31.12 -1.86
C LYS A 446 -25.94 31.54 -1.02
N MET A 447 -24.91 32.07 -1.68
CA MET A 447 -23.68 32.53 -1.06
C MET A 447 -23.24 33.87 -1.61
N ARG A 448 -22.69 34.74 -0.74
CA ARG A 448 -22.06 36.00 -1.08
C ARG A 448 -20.85 36.22 -0.20
N LEU A 449 -19.75 36.71 -0.78
CA LEU A 449 -18.55 37.05 0.00
C LEU A 449 -18.61 38.44 0.56
N GLU A 450 -18.23 38.60 1.81
CA GLU A 450 -17.90 39.85 2.48
C GLU A 450 -16.39 40.14 2.37
N ASP A 451 -15.93 41.34 2.72
CA ASP A 451 -14.50 41.69 2.68
C ASP A 451 -13.62 40.82 3.55
N SER A 452 -14.14 40.36 4.70
CA SER A 452 -13.45 39.45 5.62
C SER A 452 -13.57 37.98 5.24
N SER A 453 -14.35 37.63 4.21
CA SER A 453 -14.58 36.25 3.81
C SER A 453 -13.38 35.64 3.10
N ILE A 454 -13.08 34.39 3.42
CA ILE A 454 -12.08 33.55 2.74
C ILE A 454 -12.77 32.24 2.36
N ILE A 455 -12.77 31.87 1.08
CA ILE A 455 -13.23 30.55 0.61
C ILE A 455 -12.14 29.52 0.92
N ILE A 456 -12.51 28.41 1.52
CA ILE A 456 -11.68 27.20 1.58
C ILE A 456 -12.36 26.15 0.70
N MET A 457 -11.79 25.94 -0.49
CA MET A 457 -12.27 24.98 -1.46
C MET A 457 -11.48 23.67 -1.33
N GLU A 458 -12.13 22.59 -0.94
CA GLU A 458 -11.47 21.29 -0.84
C GLU A 458 -11.92 20.35 -1.97
N GLY A 459 -10.98 19.53 -2.46
CA GLY A 459 -11.26 18.49 -3.44
C GLY A 459 -9.99 17.91 -4.05
N ILE A 460 -10.13 16.76 -4.71
CA ILE A 460 -8.99 16.07 -5.31
C ILE A 460 -8.33 16.89 -6.43
N HIS A 461 -9.09 17.70 -7.15
CA HIS A 461 -8.65 18.53 -8.27
C HIS A 461 -8.31 19.98 -7.90
N ALA A 462 -8.32 20.35 -6.62
CA ALA A 462 -8.16 21.75 -6.22
C ALA A 462 -6.84 22.42 -6.67
N LEU A 463 -5.78 21.63 -6.95
CA LEU A 463 -4.51 22.15 -7.50
C LEU A 463 -4.36 21.95 -9.01
N ASN A 464 -5.36 21.39 -9.70
CA ASN A 464 -5.29 21.22 -11.14
C ASN A 464 -5.43 22.61 -11.83
N PRO A 465 -4.48 23.02 -12.68
CA PRO A 465 -4.54 24.33 -13.35
C PRO A 465 -5.80 24.56 -14.18
N GLN A 466 -6.42 23.50 -14.70
CA GLN A 466 -7.65 23.58 -15.51
C GLN A 466 -8.89 24.02 -14.71
N LEU A 467 -8.79 24.04 -13.37
CA LEU A 467 -9.91 24.42 -12.50
C LEU A 467 -10.13 25.93 -12.44
N LEU A 468 -9.05 26.71 -12.55
CA LEU A 468 -9.09 28.14 -12.29
C LEU A 468 -9.25 28.96 -13.56
N PRO A 469 -9.94 30.14 -13.49
CA PRO A 469 -9.96 31.10 -14.58
C PRO A 469 -8.54 31.60 -14.91
N GLU A 470 -8.25 31.77 -16.20
CA GLU A 470 -6.92 32.23 -16.68
C GLU A 470 -6.54 33.62 -16.16
N ASN A 471 -7.52 34.48 -15.89
CA ASN A 471 -7.33 35.87 -15.49
C ASN A 471 -7.42 36.11 -13.98
N LEU A 472 -7.41 35.04 -13.16
CA LEU A 472 -7.50 35.20 -11.72
C LEU A 472 -6.14 35.61 -11.12
N ASP A 473 -6.14 36.69 -10.31
CA ASP A 473 -4.93 37.15 -9.62
C ASP A 473 -4.39 36.03 -8.69
N ALA A 474 -3.18 35.60 -8.98
CA ALA A 474 -2.51 34.53 -8.22
C ALA A 474 -2.30 34.88 -6.74
N ASN A 475 -2.22 36.18 -6.40
CA ASN A 475 -2.07 36.64 -5.01
C ASN A 475 -3.32 36.38 -4.16
N LEU A 476 -4.49 36.30 -4.79
CA LEU A 476 -5.76 35.99 -4.11
C LEU A 476 -5.88 34.51 -3.76
N ILE A 477 -4.95 33.66 -4.22
CA ILE A 477 -5.02 32.21 -4.07
C ILE A 477 -3.91 31.72 -3.16
N PHE A 478 -4.25 30.84 -2.23
CA PHE A 478 -3.31 30.06 -1.44
C PHE A 478 -3.55 28.56 -1.66
N ARG A 479 -2.50 27.83 -2.01
CA ARG A 479 -2.58 26.43 -2.42
C ARG A 479 -2.01 25.52 -1.34
N ILE A 480 -2.79 24.53 -0.90
CA ILE A 480 -2.39 23.54 0.10
C ILE A 480 -2.55 22.14 -0.47
N TYR A 481 -1.53 21.31 -0.32
CA TYR A 481 -1.60 19.89 -0.62
C TYR A 481 -1.57 19.09 0.68
N ALA A 482 -2.64 18.36 1.00
CA ALA A 482 -2.77 17.54 2.20
C ALA A 482 -2.51 16.06 1.89
N SER A 483 -1.51 15.47 2.52
CA SER A 483 -1.17 14.04 2.36
C SER A 483 -0.61 13.44 3.65
N PRO A 484 -0.95 12.20 4.01
CA PRO A 484 -0.38 11.54 5.19
C PRO A 484 1.00 10.97 4.87
N LEU A 485 2.02 11.81 4.91
CA LEU A 485 3.41 11.45 4.66
C LEU A 485 3.98 10.74 5.90
N ILE A 486 3.71 9.44 5.99
CA ILE A 486 4.06 8.65 7.17
C ILE A 486 5.58 8.55 7.34
N PRO A 487 6.15 9.00 8.47
CA PRO A 487 7.58 8.94 8.72
C PRO A 487 8.04 7.61 9.33
N LEU A 488 7.10 6.76 9.79
CA LEU A 488 7.41 5.46 10.38
C LEU A 488 7.77 4.42 9.32
N ASN A 489 8.79 3.63 9.62
CA ASN A 489 9.12 2.43 8.86
C ASN A 489 8.76 1.17 9.68
N MET A 490 8.60 0.03 9.00
CA MET A 490 8.58 -1.27 9.67
C MET A 490 9.95 -1.54 10.32
N ASP A 491 11.00 -1.42 9.50
CA ASP A 491 12.42 -1.49 9.79
C ASP A 491 13.18 -0.66 8.73
N ASP A 492 14.50 -0.57 8.79
CA ASP A 492 15.29 0.26 7.88
C ASP A 492 15.10 -0.12 6.39
N HIS A 493 14.89 -1.39 6.09
CA HIS A 493 14.71 -1.87 4.71
C HIS A 493 13.24 -1.95 4.26
N ASN A 494 12.29 -1.92 5.19
CA ASN A 494 10.87 -2.08 4.89
C ASN A 494 10.07 -0.85 5.34
N ARG A 495 9.62 -0.09 4.36
CA ARG A 495 8.88 1.14 4.57
C ARG A 495 7.37 0.89 4.65
N ILE A 496 6.66 1.74 5.38
CA ILE A 496 5.20 1.83 5.33
C ILE A 496 4.81 2.88 4.29
N ASN A 497 4.12 2.45 3.24
CA ASN A 497 3.72 3.34 2.16
C ASN A 497 2.55 4.24 2.56
N THR A 498 2.58 5.51 2.12
CA THR A 498 1.45 6.46 2.25
C THR A 498 0.13 5.88 1.73
N SER A 499 0.17 5.16 0.60
CA SER A 499 -1.00 4.50 0.03
C SER A 499 -1.57 3.40 0.94
N PHE A 500 -0.72 2.71 1.71
CA PHE A 500 -1.16 1.71 2.68
C PHE A 500 -1.97 2.36 3.82
N LEU A 501 -1.45 3.41 4.46
CA LEU A 501 -2.18 4.13 5.51
C LEU A 501 -3.52 4.68 5.00
N ARG A 502 -3.52 5.28 3.80
CA ARG A 502 -4.74 5.80 3.20
C ARG A 502 -5.76 4.71 2.88
N LEU A 503 -5.30 3.53 2.48
CA LEU A 503 -6.18 2.37 2.28
C LEU A 503 -6.80 1.92 3.61
N LEU A 504 -6.03 1.85 4.70
CA LEU A 504 -6.57 1.56 6.04
C LEU A 504 -7.64 2.60 6.43
N ARG A 505 -7.32 3.90 6.34
CA ARG A 505 -8.24 5.01 6.59
C ARG A 505 -9.53 4.89 5.77
N ARG A 506 -9.39 4.65 4.46
CA ARG A 506 -10.53 4.53 3.54
C ARG A 506 -11.42 3.35 3.91
N THR A 507 -10.83 2.19 4.18
CA THR A 507 -11.59 0.97 4.49
C THR A 507 -12.40 1.14 5.77
N VAL A 508 -11.82 1.72 6.83
CA VAL A 508 -12.56 1.97 8.07
C VAL A 508 -13.68 2.98 7.83
N ARG A 509 -13.38 4.14 7.22
CA ARG A 509 -14.36 5.19 6.96
C ARG A 509 -15.52 4.69 6.08
N ASP A 510 -15.21 4.02 4.97
CA ASP A 510 -16.22 3.58 4.00
C ASP A 510 -17.12 2.49 4.61
N PHE A 511 -16.58 1.66 5.49
CA PHE A 511 -17.37 0.70 6.27
C PHE A 511 -18.30 1.41 7.27
N GLU A 512 -17.78 2.30 8.11
CA GLU A 512 -18.51 2.95 9.20
C GLU A 512 -19.53 4.00 8.71
N SER A 513 -19.18 4.79 7.69
CA SER A 513 -19.98 5.95 7.29
C SER A 513 -20.71 5.80 5.96
N ARG A 514 -20.28 4.88 5.08
CA ARG A 514 -20.82 4.72 3.73
C ARG A 514 -21.46 3.36 3.49
N GLY A 515 -21.38 2.42 4.45
CA GLY A 515 -21.91 1.07 4.34
C GLY A 515 -21.26 0.23 3.25
N SER A 516 -20.01 0.53 2.87
CA SER A 516 -19.24 -0.22 1.87
C SER A 516 -18.47 -1.37 2.53
N SER A 517 -18.48 -2.55 1.91
CA SER A 517 -17.68 -3.68 2.41
C SER A 517 -16.18 -3.48 2.18
N VAL A 518 -15.35 -4.29 2.83
CA VAL A 518 -13.90 -4.31 2.64
C VAL A 518 -13.56 -4.66 1.19
N GLU A 519 -14.21 -5.70 0.65
CA GLU A 519 -14.02 -6.21 -0.70
C GLU A 519 -14.29 -5.12 -1.74
N ASN A 520 -15.43 -4.42 -1.60
CA ASN A 520 -15.82 -3.34 -2.50
C ASN A 520 -14.82 -2.16 -2.46
N THR A 521 -14.33 -1.81 -1.27
CA THR A 521 -13.32 -0.75 -1.11
C THR A 521 -12.00 -1.13 -1.76
N LEU A 522 -11.57 -2.40 -1.61
CA LEU A 522 -10.33 -2.90 -2.20
C LEU A 522 -10.42 -3.05 -3.73
N ASP A 523 -11.58 -3.45 -4.26
CA ASP A 523 -11.82 -3.54 -5.71
C ASP A 523 -11.75 -2.17 -6.38
N MET A 524 -12.29 -1.14 -5.74
CA MET A 524 -12.22 0.25 -6.23
C MET A 524 -10.82 0.88 -6.14
N TRP A 525 -9.98 0.40 -5.23
CA TRP A 525 -8.70 1.04 -4.91
C TRP A 525 -7.74 1.20 -6.10
N PRO A 526 -7.56 0.22 -6.99
CA PRO A 526 -6.71 0.39 -8.18
C PRO A 526 -7.16 1.54 -9.10
N SER A 527 -8.47 1.76 -9.25
CA SER A 527 -9.01 2.87 -10.04
C SER A 527 -8.69 4.22 -9.40
N VAL A 528 -8.90 4.33 -8.07
CA VAL A 528 -8.53 5.53 -7.30
C VAL A 528 -7.04 5.84 -7.48
N ARG A 529 -6.17 4.83 -7.37
CA ARG A 529 -4.73 5.01 -7.54
C ARG A 529 -4.35 5.53 -8.94
N ARG A 530 -4.94 4.99 -9.99
CA ARG A 530 -4.71 5.49 -11.37
C ARG A 530 -5.14 6.96 -11.52
N GLY A 531 -6.29 7.32 -10.95
CA GLY A 531 -6.76 8.70 -10.97
C GLY A 531 -5.80 9.65 -10.22
N GLU A 532 -5.30 9.24 -9.07
CA GLU A 532 -4.32 10.01 -8.28
C GLU A 532 -3.01 10.23 -9.04
N GLU A 533 -2.47 9.19 -9.66
CA GLU A 533 -1.23 9.25 -10.46
C GLU A 533 -1.38 10.19 -11.66
N LYS A 534 -2.55 10.25 -12.26
CA LYS A 534 -2.82 11.06 -13.45
C LYS A 534 -3.23 12.49 -13.12
N TRP A 535 -4.03 12.70 -12.09
CA TRP A 535 -4.75 13.96 -11.89
C TRP A 535 -4.38 14.71 -10.61
N ILE A 536 -3.67 14.08 -9.65
CA ILE A 536 -3.39 14.70 -8.35
C ILE A 536 -1.89 14.89 -8.13
N PHE A 537 -1.11 13.81 -8.20
CA PHE A 537 0.32 13.85 -7.90
C PHE A 537 1.15 14.76 -8.83
N PRO A 538 0.83 14.93 -10.12
CA PRO A 538 1.58 15.84 -10.97
C PRO A 538 1.54 17.31 -10.52
N TYR A 539 0.54 17.68 -9.72
CA TYR A 539 0.32 19.06 -9.27
C TYR A 539 0.69 19.32 -7.81
N GLN A 540 1.19 18.32 -7.07
CA GLN A 540 1.46 18.46 -5.63
C GLN A 540 2.54 19.51 -5.32
N GLU A 541 3.54 19.67 -6.18
CA GLU A 541 4.59 20.69 -6.03
C GLU A 541 4.12 22.11 -6.38
N ASN A 542 2.92 22.27 -6.97
CA ASN A 542 2.31 23.57 -7.19
C ASN A 542 1.71 24.18 -5.90
N ALA A 543 1.73 23.44 -4.79
CA ALA A 543 1.25 23.92 -3.52
C ALA A 543 2.21 24.92 -2.89
N ASP A 544 1.64 26.00 -2.29
CA ASP A 544 2.40 26.93 -1.46
C ASP A 544 2.85 26.24 -0.15
N VAL A 545 2.02 25.29 0.33
CA VAL A 545 2.30 24.47 1.51
C VAL A 545 1.87 23.02 1.27
N ILE A 546 2.76 22.06 1.54
CA ILE A 546 2.38 20.67 1.71
C ILE A 546 2.13 20.42 3.20
N PHE A 547 0.93 19.95 3.52
CA PHE A 547 0.53 19.64 4.90
C PHE A 547 0.56 18.13 5.14
N ASN A 548 1.42 17.68 6.06
CA ASN A 548 1.44 16.28 6.47
C ASN A 548 0.30 15.99 7.45
N THR A 549 -0.64 15.13 7.04
CA THR A 549 -1.81 14.76 7.83
C THR A 549 -1.65 13.45 8.59
N SER A 550 -0.48 12.80 8.54
CA SER A 550 -0.21 11.60 9.34
C SER A 550 0.19 11.95 10.77
N THR A 551 -0.09 11.03 11.68
CA THR A 551 0.43 11.05 13.04
C THR A 551 1.22 9.78 13.32
N LEU A 552 2.20 9.85 14.23
CA LEU A 552 3.04 8.70 14.58
C LEU A 552 2.24 7.57 15.27
N TYR A 553 1.20 7.93 16.02
CA TYR A 553 0.41 6.97 16.81
C TYR A 553 -0.71 6.26 16.01
N GLU A 554 -1.04 6.76 14.82
CA GLU A 554 -2.26 6.40 14.10
C GLU A 554 -2.38 4.92 13.79
N LEU A 555 -1.27 4.26 13.41
CA LEU A 555 -1.28 2.85 13.06
C LEU A 555 -1.67 1.95 14.24
N ALA A 556 -1.24 2.29 15.46
CA ALA A 556 -1.59 1.55 16.67
C ALA A 556 -3.09 1.69 16.99
N VAL A 557 -3.67 2.87 16.73
CA VAL A 557 -5.08 3.16 16.99
C VAL A 557 -5.98 2.56 15.88
N ILE A 558 -5.68 2.82 14.61
CA ILE A 558 -6.54 2.38 13.49
C ILE A 558 -6.62 0.86 13.39
N LYS A 559 -5.60 0.15 13.87
CA LYS A 559 -5.59 -1.32 13.92
C LYS A 559 -6.83 -1.88 14.62
N LYS A 560 -7.26 -1.30 15.75
CA LYS A 560 -8.45 -1.72 16.50
C LYS A 560 -9.70 -1.77 15.63
N PHE A 561 -9.84 -0.83 14.71
CA PHE A 561 -11.02 -0.70 13.85
C PHE A 561 -10.91 -1.57 12.60
N ILE A 562 -9.75 -1.59 11.94
CA ILE A 562 -9.60 -2.28 10.66
C ILE A 562 -9.37 -3.78 10.81
N TYR A 563 -8.62 -4.22 11.81
CA TYR A 563 -8.19 -5.61 11.92
C TYR A 563 -9.34 -6.62 12.00
N PRO A 564 -10.41 -6.37 12.79
CA PRO A 564 -11.59 -7.25 12.81
C PRO A 564 -12.33 -7.30 11.46
N LEU A 565 -12.32 -6.23 10.68
CA LEU A 565 -12.95 -6.17 9.36
C LEU A 565 -12.19 -7.05 8.36
N LEU A 566 -10.85 -6.92 8.34
CA LEU A 566 -10.00 -7.73 7.46
C LEU A 566 -10.08 -9.23 7.73
N LEU A 567 -10.30 -9.64 8.98
CA LEU A 567 -10.40 -11.06 9.34
C LEU A 567 -11.70 -11.72 8.87
N LYS A 568 -12.71 -10.95 8.43
CA LYS A 568 -13.97 -11.46 7.90
C LYS A 568 -13.88 -11.88 6.42
N VAL A 569 -12.86 -11.40 5.70
CA VAL A 569 -12.66 -11.73 4.28
C VAL A 569 -12.17 -13.18 4.15
N GLU A 570 -12.86 -13.96 3.31
CA GLU A 570 -12.64 -15.40 3.18
C GLU A 570 -11.58 -15.76 2.13
N PRO A 571 -10.98 -16.97 2.22
CA PRO A 571 -9.94 -17.41 1.28
C PRO A 571 -10.35 -17.55 -0.19
N GLY A 572 -11.64 -17.42 -0.51
CA GLY A 572 -12.15 -17.47 -1.89
C GLY A 572 -12.34 -16.11 -2.55
N ASP A 573 -12.22 -15.04 -1.78
CA ASP A 573 -12.43 -13.68 -2.30
C ASP A 573 -11.23 -13.21 -3.12
N GLU A 574 -11.48 -12.48 -4.21
CA GLU A 574 -10.43 -12.00 -5.12
C GLU A 574 -9.40 -11.10 -4.43
N CYS A 575 -9.85 -10.32 -3.42
CA CYS A 575 -8.98 -9.43 -2.64
C CYS A 575 -8.24 -10.13 -1.49
N TYR A 576 -8.44 -11.42 -1.27
CA TYR A 576 -7.91 -12.14 -0.10
C TYR A 576 -6.39 -12.03 0.08
N ASP A 577 -5.61 -12.10 -0.99
CA ASP A 577 -4.14 -11.97 -0.88
C ASP A 577 -3.71 -10.54 -0.48
N GLN A 578 -4.44 -9.52 -0.95
CA GLN A 578 -4.21 -8.14 -0.54
C GLN A 578 -4.56 -7.97 0.96
N VAL A 579 -5.71 -8.49 1.39
CA VAL A 579 -6.11 -8.49 2.80
C VAL A 579 -5.09 -9.21 3.67
N ARG A 580 -4.61 -10.38 3.23
CA ARG A 580 -3.55 -11.11 3.96
C ARG A 580 -2.26 -10.33 4.09
N SER A 581 -1.91 -9.54 3.07
CA SER A 581 -0.73 -8.68 3.10
C SER A 581 -0.93 -7.55 4.13
N MET A 582 -2.11 -6.95 4.18
CA MET A 582 -2.48 -5.96 5.21
C MET A 582 -2.43 -6.55 6.62
N VAL A 583 -3.07 -7.69 6.84
CA VAL A 583 -3.04 -8.43 8.12
C VAL A 583 -1.61 -8.79 8.55
N LYS A 584 -0.75 -9.13 7.60
CA LYS A 584 0.65 -9.47 7.85
C LYS A 584 1.43 -8.29 8.45
N VAL A 585 1.23 -7.08 7.92
CA VAL A 585 1.83 -5.84 8.43
C VAL A 585 1.24 -5.50 9.80
N LEU A 586 -0.09 -5.49 9.93
CA LEU A 586 -0.79 -5.16 11.18
C LEU A 586 -0.46 -6.10 12.34
N ASN A 587 -0.06 -7.34 12.06
CA ASN A 587 0.35 -8.30 13.09
C ASN A 587 1.65 -7.92 13.83
N TYR A 588 2.44 -7.01 13.28
CA TYR A 588 3.63 -6.49 13.97
C TYR A 588 3.32 -5.29 14.87
N ILE A 589 2.16 -4.68 14.73
CA ILE A 589 1.78 -3.47 15.44
C ILE A 589 1.03 -3.83 16.71
N THR A 590 1.43 -3.27 17.86
CA THR A 590 0.67 -3.37 19.10
C THR A 590 -0.54 -2.44 19.02
N GLU A 591 -1.73 -2.97 19.32
CA GLU A 591 -2.98 -2.20 19.32
C GLU A 591 -3.04 -1.27 20.54
N ALA A 592 -3.46 -0.02 20.33
CA ALA A 592 -3.63 0.96 21.37
C ALA A 592 -5.11 1.31 21.59
N ASP A 593 -5.58 1.12 22.83
CA ASP A 593 -6.92 1.53 23.27
C ASP A 593 -6.83 2.87 24.02
N VAL A 594 -6.72 3.96 23.26
CA VAL A 594 -6.43 5.31 23.76
C VAL A 594 -7.25 6.40 23.06
N GLU A 595 -8.43 6.06 22.55
CA GLU A 595 -9.29 7.02 21.85
C GLU A 595 -9.73 8.19 22.74
N ASP A 596 -9.80 7.98 24.05
CA ASP A 596 -10.10 9.02 25.04
C ASP A 596 -9.07 10.17 25.02
N GLU A 597 -7.85 9.91 24.60
CA GLU A 597 -6.78 10.91 24.49
C GLU A 597 -6.82 11.70 23.18
N ILE A 598 -7.49 11.16 22.12
CA ILE A 598 -7.51 11.77 20.80
C ILE A 598 -8.56 12.87 20.75
N PRO A 599 -8.19 14.15 20.48
CA PRO A 599 -9.14 15.24 20.39
C PRO A 599 -10.26 14.99 19.37
N PRO A 600 -11.49 15.45 19.62
CA PRO A 600 -12.60 15.26 18.67
C PRO A 600 -12.44 16.03 17.36
N THR A 601 -11.49 16.95 17.28
CA THR A 601 -11.10 17.69 16.07
C THR A 601 -9.89 17.09 15.34
N SER A 602 -9.34 15.98 15.84
CA SER A 602 -8.21 15.29 15.22
C SER A 602 -8.56 14.79 13.82
N ILE A 603 -7.57 14.81 12.91
CA ILE A 603 -7.69 14.21 11.57
C ILE A 603 -8.00 12.71 11.67
N VAL A 604 -7.43 12.01 12.64
CA VAL A 604 -7.66 10.58 12.86
C VAL A 604 -9.14 10.28 13.11
N ARG A 605 -9.86 11.20 13.80
CA ARG A 605 -11.30 11.09 14.07
C ARG A 605 -12.18 11.09 12.81
N GLU A 606 -11.70 11.58 11.69
CA GLU A 606 -12.40 11.45 10.40
C GLU A 606 -12.60 9.99 10.01
N PHE A 607 -11.70 9.11 10.46
CA PHE A 607 -11.67 7.71 10.07
C PHE A 607 -12.21 6.79 11.15
N ILE A 608 -11.85 7.00 12.41
CA ILE A 608 -12.25 6.13 13.54
C ILE A 608 -13.56 6.58 14.21
N GLY A 609 -14.16 7.67 13.73
CA GLY A 609 -15.40 8.23 14.33
C GLY A 609 -15.17 9.19 15.48
N GLY A 610 -16.27 9.81 15.94
CA GLY A 610 -16.25 10.80 17.02
C GLY A 610 -15.74 12.18 16.60
N ASN A 611 -15.65 12.49 15.31
CA ASN A 611 -15.33 13.81 14.80
C ASN A 611 -16.50 14.78 15.05
N THR A 612 -16.22 15.95 15.65
CA THR A 612 -17.26 16.95 15.99
C THR A 612 -17.60 17.90 14.85
N PHE A 613 -16.79 17.97 13.79
CA PHE A 613 -17.12 18.78 12.60
C PHE A 613 -18.26 18.19 11.76
N TYR A 614 -18.56 16.91 11.92
CA TYR A 614 -19.58 16.18 11.14
C TYR A 614 -20.79 15.75 11.97
N ARG A 615 -20.99 16.32 13.16
CA ARG A 615 -22.23 16.04 13.91
C ARG A 615 -23.42 16.45 13.07
N LYS A 616 -24.24 15.46 12.70
CA LYS A 616 -25.60 15.70 12.24
C LYS A 616 -26.40 15.97 13.51
N ASP A 617 -26.86 17.20 13.68
CA ASP A 617 -27.86 17.54 14.67
C ASP A 617 -29.16 16.77 14.40
#